data_9511ee3dbd226490fc9bad743a4ba91d
#
_entry.id   9511ee3dbd226490fc9bad743a4ba91d
#
_cell.length_a   1.000
_cell.length_b   1.000
_cell.length_c   1.000
_cell.angle_alpha   90.00
_cell.angle_beta   90.00
_cell.angle_gamma   90.00
#
_symmetry.space_group_name_H-M   'P 1'
#
loop_
_entity.id
_entity.type
_entity.pdbx_description
1 polymer ?
#
loop_
_entity_poly.entity_id
_entity_poly.type
_entity_poly.pdbx_seq_one_letter_code
_entity_poly.pdbx_strand_id
1 'polypeptide(L)'
;IESDKPTVGVGESTLGHFNKYLRALGLEDKDWMPKCNATYKNSIQFTDFREKGTVFQYPFGKYDYNDTVEGMKDWFDLARERPEEYPPESFAEFFNKENSALVKHNKQWDNRDNRWRNFNWLTDVAYHLDAEKFAEYLRDDYCDNFDDRFTHIRGEVRGSVKDINAGGSPAVSNRYIKQLAVRLNEDKRTVGVIGDLFIDCTGFKSVLLEEYMGTRFIKFNDLANDKAYFARIPYLTQDEREKHMHNVTDCQAAENGWLWSIPLWNRIGVGYCWSSRFAMETETRQEFETWIEQKYGVSPEQYEVGTIDIKHGYHEKAWNLNVVAIGLSYGFVEPLESTGLLTTHENILRLVDVLSRRRGYVTQIERNWYNYAAQREVIGFSKFVAMHYALSQRTDNPYWRWCSQRNEYIVEQFDGTVRVNDNYERLGSSLDLDQTMDVNMNGMNYIAAGQGMMLGRDWYFDRDPDELTFVANSHSKYSKEVNDFVESDDCPTHYEYLRDYIYGGDELRAELI
;
A
#
# COMPACT_ATOMS: atom_id res chain seq x y z
N ILE A 1 13.72 -14.27 16.24
CA ILE A 1 14.92 -13.53 16.65
C ILE A 1 14.67 -12.08 16.35
N GLU A 2 14.71 -11.21 17.36
CA GLU A 2 14.45 -9.77 17.24
C GLU A 2 15.62 -8.96 17.81
N SER A 3 16.14 -8.02 17.01
CA SER A 3 17.18 -7.09 17.48
C SER A 3 16.56 -5.89 18.20
N ASP A 4 17.35 -5.18 19.03
CA ASP A 4 16.91 -3.93 19.69
C ASP A 4 16.79 -2.73 18.73
N LYS A 5 16.93 -2.94 17.42
CA LYS A 5 16.76 -1.87 16.44
C LYS A 5 15.27 -1.59 16.27
N PRO A 6 14.85 -0.34 16.43
CA PRO A 6 13.45 0.00 16.25
C PRO A 6 13.02 -0.28 14.80
N THR A 7 11.80 -0.72 14.65
CA THR A 7 11.13 -0.76 13.33
C THR A 7 10.91 0.68 12.86
N VAL A 8 11.15 0.94 11.61
CA VAL A 8 10.79 2.24 11.03
C VAL A 8 9.27 2.27 10.89
N GLY A 9 8.58 2.79 11.90
CA GLY A 9 7.13 2.92 11.95
C GLY A 9 6.73 4.40 12.01
N VAL A 10 6.23 4.95 10.94
CA VAL A 10 5.72 6.33 10.89
C VAL A 10 4.21 6.35 11.09
N GLY A 11 3.57 5.35 10.67
CA GLY A 11 2.20 5.04 10.39
C GLY A 11 2.19 4.32 9.05
N GLU A 12 1.59 3.14 9.05
CA GLU A 12 1.49 2.33 7.85
C GLU A 12 0.08 2.39 7.31
N SER A 13 -0.01 2.37 6.00
CA SER A 13 -1.26 2.33 5.28
C SER A 13 -1.42 0.97 4.58
N THR A 14 -2.63 0.44 4.60
CA THR A 14 -2.95 -0.88 4.03
C THR A 14 -3.92 -0.75 2.85
N LEU A 15 -4.24 -1.89 2.25
CA LEU A 15 -5.30 -2.07 1.25
C LEU A 15 -6.34 -3.06 1.81
N GLY A 16 -7.53 -3.11 1.23
CA GLY A 16 -8.65 -3.96 1.69
C GLY A 16 -8.28 -5.43 1.89
N HIS A 17 -7.30 -5.94 1.15
CA HIS A 17 -6.77 -7.30 1.28
C HIS A 17 -6.15 -7.62 2.65
N PHE A 18 -5.78 -6.61 3.42
CA PHE A 18 -5.30 -6.80 4.80
C PHE A 18 -6.34 -7.47 5.68
N ASN A 19 -7.62 -7.28 5.40
CA ASN A 19 -8.72 -7.98 6.08
C ASN A 19 -8.62 -9.51 5.98
N LYS A 20 -8.15 -10.03 4.83
CA LYS A 20 -7.92 -11.47 4.64
C LYS A 20 -6.86 -12.01 5.60
N TYR A 21 -5.80 -11.22 5.81
CA TYR A 21 -4.73 -11.56 6.75
C TYR A 21 -5.23 -11.51 8.20
N LEU A 22 -5.92 -10.44 8.61
CA LEU A 22 -6.51 -10.31 9.95
C LEU A 22 -7.46 -11.47 10.28
N ARG A 23 -8.31 -11.84 9.33
CA ARG A 23 -9.20 -13.01 9.48
C ARG A 23 -8.45 -14.33 9.59
N ALA A 24 -7.38 -14.52 8.84
CA ALA A 24 -6.56 -15.74 8.95
C ALA A 24 -5.94 -15.86 10.35
N LEU A 25 -5.70 -14.73 11.02
CA LEU A 25 -5.26 -14.67 12.41
C LEU A 25 -6.43 -14.73 13.41
N GLY A 26 -7.68 -14.58 12.98
CA GLY A 26 -8.85 -14.52 13.85
C GLY A 26 -8.96 -13.21 14.65
N LEU A 27 -8.42 -12.09 14.13
CA LEU A 27 -8.43 -10.79 14.79
C LEU A 27 -9.68 -9.99 14.40
N GLU A 28 -10.33 -9.42 15.40
CA GLU A 28 -11.44 -8.48 15.24
C GLU A 28 -10.97 -7.04 15.49
N ASP A 29 -11.54 -6.08 14.77
CA ASP A 29 -11.12 -4.66 14.81
C ASP A 29 -11.07 -4.09 16.24
N LYS A 30 -12.04 -4.43 17.08
CA LYS A 30 -12.12 -3.98 18.47
C LYS A 30 -10.96 -4.46 19.36
N ASP A 31 -10.32 -5.58 18.99
CA ASP A 31 -9.28 -6.19 19.80
C ASP A 31 -7.90 -5.58 19.51
N TRP A 32 -7.61 -5.30 18.25
CA TRP A 32 -6.28 -4.89 17.84
C TRP A 32 -6.16 -3.39 17.51
N MET A 33 -7.20 -2.77 16.93
CA MET A 33 -7.11 -1.37 16.49
C MET A 33 -6.78 -0.40 17.62
N PRO A 34 -7.41 -0.48 18.82
CA PRO A 34 -7.07 0.40 19.92
C PRO A 34 -5.60 0.28 20.38
N LYS A 35 -5.07 -0.94 20.38
CA LYS A 35 -3.68 -1.21 20.77
C LYS A 35 -2.65 -0.71 19.75
N CYS A 36 -3.08 -0.52 18.50
CA CYS A 36 -2.23 -0.12 17.38
C CYS A 36 -2.51 1.30 16.89
N ASN A 37 -3.28 2.10 17.62
CA ASN A 37 -3.72 3.44 17.20
C ASN A 37 -4.32 3.46 15.79
N ALA A 38 -4.98 2.39 15.38
CA ALA A 38 -5.42 2.21 14.01
C ALA A 38 -6.69 3.02 13.69
N THR A 39 -6.83 3.41 12.44
CA THR A 39 -8.00 4.08 11.88
C THR A 39 -8.41 3.40 10.59
N TYR A 40 -9.63 3.70 10.09
CA TYR A 40 -10.07 3.16 8.81
C TYR A 40 -9.57 3.99 7.63
N LYS A 41 -9.50 3.34 6.49
CA LYS A 41 -9.09 3.92 5.21
C LYS A 41 -10.01 3.41 4.11
N ASN A 42 -10.64 4.34 3.39
CA ASN A 42 -11.61 4.04 2.34
C ASN A 42 -11.07 4.35 0.94
N SER A 43 -10.00 5.17 0.84
CA SER A 43 -9.43 5.61 -0.44
C SER A 43 -7.96 6.00 -0.30
N ILE A 44 -7.30 6.13 -1.44
CA ILE A 44 -6.08 6.92 -1.60
C ILE A 44 -6.46 8.18 -2.36
N GLN A 45 -6.10 9.33 -1.80
CA GLN A 45 -6.28 10.63 -2.45
C GLN A 45 -4.98 11.07 -3.12
N PHE A 46 -5.08 11.51 -4.37
CA PHE A 46 -3.96 12.04 -5.13
C PHE A 46 -4.17 13.53 -5.39
N THR A 47 -3.36 14.36 -4.77
CA THR A 47 -3.39 15.81 -4.88
C THR A 47 -2.22 16.28 -5.75
N ASP A 48 -2.49 17.16 -6.70
CA ASP A 48 -1.49 17.77 -7.61
C ASP A 48 -0.74 16.78 -8.55
N PHE A 49 -1.16 15.53 -8.64
CA PHE A 49 -0.49 14.54 -9.49
C PHE A 49 -0.75 14.75 -10.98
N ARG A 50 -1.99 15.04 -11.39
CA ARG A 50 -2.31 15.37 -12.78
C ARG A 50 -1.72 16.73 -13.15
N GLU A 51 -2.18 17.75 -12.46
CA GLU A 51 -1.78 19.14 -12.55
C GLU A 51 -1.89 19.79 -11.19
N LYS A 52 -1.17 20.89 -10.93
CA LYS A 52 -1.32 21.64 -9.67
C LYS A 52 -2.77 22.12 -9.49
N GLY A 53 -3.33 21.90 -8.30
CA GLY A 53 -4.70 22.26 -7.95
C GLY A 53 -5.74 21.19 -8.29
N THR A 54 -5.34 20.04 -8.81
CA THR A 54 -6.28 18.92 -9.07
C THR A 54 -6.21 17.87 -7.97
N VAL A 55 -7.36 17.23 -7.70
CA VAL A 55 -7.48 16.14 -6.72
C VAL A 55 -8.33 15.03 -7.33
N PHE A 56 -7.87 13.79 -7.26
CA PHE A 56 -8.68 12.64 -7.60
C PHE A 56 -8.53 11.51 -6.57
N GLN A 57 -9.49 10.59 -6.57
CA GLN A 57 -9.59 9.53 -5.58
C GLN A 57 -9.43 8.15 -6.22
N TYR A 58 -8.82 7.24 -5.45
CA TYR A 58 -8.87 5.82 -5.68
C TYR A 58 -9.60 5.15 -4.51
N PRO A 59 -10.95 5.13 -4.52
CA PRO A 59 -11.74 4.47 -3.50
C PRO A 59 -11.62 2.95 -3.62
N PHE A 60 -11.64 2.26 -2.48
CA PHE A 60 -11.59 0.80 -2.47
C PHE A 60 -12.95 0.20 -2.76
N GLY A 61 -12.95 -1.04 -3.26
CA GLY A 61 -14.14 -1.79 -3.56
C GLY A 61 -14.37 -2.07 -5.04
N LYS A 62 -15.49 -2.67 -5.32
CA LYS A 62 -15.87 -3.05 -6.67
C LYS A 62 -16.61 -1.92 -7.37
N TYR A 63 -16.59 -1.96 -8.69
CA TYR A 63 -17.46 -1.11 -9.49
C TYR A 63 -18.93 -1.46 -9.29
N ASP A 64 -19.78 -0.45 -9.35
CA ASP A 64 -21.23 -0.61 -9.41
C ASP A 64 -21.71 -1.39 -10.65
N TYR A 65 -20.95 -1.34 -11.72
CA TYR A 65 -21.18 -2.13 -12.93
C TYR A 65 -20.42 -3.44 -12.84
N ASN A 66 -21.12 -4.53 -13.19
CA ASN A 66 -20.49 -5.82 -13.45
C ASN A 66 -19.19 -5.58 -14.21
N ASP A 67 -18.06 -5.94 -13.67
CA ASP A 67 -16.68 -5.82 -14.14
C ASP A 67 -16.48 -5.88 -15.68
N THR A 68 -17.41 -5.32 -16.44
CA THR A 68 -17.44 -5.36 -17.89
C THR A 68 -16.85 -4.07 -18.46
N VAL A 69 -16.08 -4.25 -19.49
CA VAL A 69 -15.59 -3.19 -20.38
C VAL A 69 -16.70 -2.21 -20.79
N GLU A 70 -17.94 -2.66 -20.90
CA GLU A 70 -19.10 -1.85 -21.26
C GLU A 70 -19.45 -0.79 -20.20
N GLY A 71 -19.38 -1.09 -18.92
CA GLY A 71 -19.66 -0.12 -17.87
C GLY A 71 -18.62 1.01 -17.78
N MET A 72 -17.34 0.72 -18.07
CA MET A 72 -16.32 1.77 -18.14
C MET A 72 -16.54 2.73 -19.31
N LYS A 73 -17.04 2.23 -20.43
CA LYS A 73 -17.33 3.06 -21.60
C LYS A 73 -18.36 4.15 -21.31
N ASP A 74 -19.31 3.88 -20.44
CA ASP A 74 -20.35 4.84 -20.09
C ASP A 74 -19.77 6.15 -19.56
N TRP A 75 -18.83 6.08 -18.63
CA TRP A 75 -18.18 7.28 -18.10
C TRP A 75 -17.33 7.99 -19.18
N PHE A 76 -16.54 7.23 -19.95
CA PHE A 76 -15.71 7.83 -21.00
C PHE A 76 -16.53 8.49 -22.09
N ASP A 77 -17.66 7.90 -22.48
CA ASP A 77 -18.59 8.52 -23.45
C ASP A 77 -19.21 9.80 -22.89
N LEU A 78 -19.64 9.77 -21.61
CA LEU A 78 -20.16 10.96 -20.93
C LEU A 78 -19.09 12.04 -20.77
N ALA A 79 -17.87 11.68 -20.37
CA ALA A 79 -16.76 12.61 -20.23
C ALA A 79 -16.36 13.27 -21.55
N ARG A 80 -16.48 12.56 -22.66
CA ARG A 80 -16.27 13.13 -23.99
C ARG A 80 -17.37 14.08 -24.41
N GLU A 81 -18.63 13.69 -24.21
CA GLU A 81 -19.80 14.50 -24.65
C GLU A 81 -20.10 15.68 -23.70
N ARG A 82 -19.78 15.53 -22.43
CA ARG A 82 -20.10 16.48 -21.35
C ARG A 82 -18.89 16.66 -20.40
N PRO A 83 -17.74 17.14 -20.88
CA PRO A 83 -16.51 17.20 -20.08
C PRO A 83 -16.61 18.08 -18.84
N GLU A 84 -17.45 19.10 -18.86
CA GLU A 84 -17.73 19.98 -17.72
C GLU A 84 -18.48 19.26 -16.59
N GLU A 85 -19.36 18.28 -16.93
CA GLU A 85 -20.15 17.50 -15.97
C GLU A 85 -19.38 16.27 -15.47
N TYR A 86 -18.50 15.72 -16.31
CA TYR A 86 -17.73 14.50 -16.06
C TYR A 86 -16.22 14.75 -16.20
N PRO A 87 -15.65 15.62 -15.35
CA PRO A 87 -14.20 15.82 -15.32
C PRO A 87 -13.47 14.57 -14.80
N PRO A 88 -12.15 14.43 -15.00
CA PRO A 88 -11.37 13.26 -14.60
C PRO A 88 -11.60 12.78 -13.16
N GLU A 89 -11.75 13.70 -12.22
CA GLU A 89 -12.01 13.43 -10.81
C GLU A 89 -13.38 12.80 -10.53
N SER A 90 -14.35 12.95 -11.46
CA SER A 90 -15.69 12.37 -11.32
C SER A 90 -15.72 10.85 -11.56
N PHE A 91 -14.66 10.28 -12.15
CA PHE A 91 -14.58 8.84 -12.42
C PHE A 91 -14.80 8.01 -11.15
N ALA A 92 -14.17 8.40 -10.05
CA ALA A 92 -14.30 7.71 -8.77
C ALA A 92 -15.73 7.65 -8.26
N GLU A 93 -16.43 8.79 -8.27
CA GLU A 93 -17.82 8.87 -7.84
C GLU A 93 -18.76 8.11 -8.79
N PHE A 94 -18.45 8.09 -10.07
CA PHE A 94 -19.26 7.38 -11.05
C PHE A 94 -19.29 5.87 -10.80
N PHE A 95 -18.15 5.26 -10.45
CA PHE A 95 -18.02 3.81 -10.28
C PHE A 95 -18.12 3.31 -8.84
N ASN A 96 -17.79 4.12 -7.86
CA ASN A 96 -17.83 3.74 -6.45
C ASN A 96 -18.43 4.88 -5.62
N LYS A 97 -19.75 4.95 -5.64
CA LYS A 97 -20.50 6.05 -5.03
C LYS A 97 -20.42 6.04 -3.52
N GLU A 98 -20.47 4.85 -2.92
CA GLU A 98 -20.51 4.65 -1.49
C GLU A 98 -19.22 5.15 -0.83
N ASN A 99 -18.08 4.60 -1.22
CA ASN A 99 -16.80 5.05 -0.67
C ASN A 99 -16.44 6.48 -1.10
N SER A 100 -16.78 6.88 -2.31
CA SER A 100 -16.55 8.27 -2.75
C SER A 100 -17.34 9.27 -1.89
N ALA A 101 -18.59 8.97 -1.54
CA ALA A 101 -19.38 9.82 -0.66
C ALA A 101 -18.84 9.82 0.79
N LEU A 102 -18.47 8.64 1.34
CA LEU A 102 -17.85 8.53 2.67
C LEU A 102 -16.57 9.35 2.76
N VAL A 103 -15.74 9.30 1.72
CA VAL A 103 -14.48 10.07 1.64
C VAL A 103 -14.74 11.56 1.53
N LYS A 104 -15.65 11.97 0.64
CA LYS A 104 -15.99 13.38 0.39
C LYS A 104 -16.46 14.09 1.67
N HIS A 105 -17.23 13.39 2.51
CA HIS A 105 -17.81 13.94 3.74
C HIS A 105 -17.05 13.53 5.01
N ASN A 106 -15.93 12.80 4.88
CA ASN A 106 -15.15 12.24 6.00
C ASN A 106 -16.04 11.46 6.99
N LYS A 107 -16.91 10.61 6.47
CA LYS A 107 -17.87 9.79 7.21
C LYS A 107 -17.46 8.32 7.16
N GLN A 108 -18.01 7.51 8.08
CA GLN A 108 -17.76 6.06 8.10
C GLN A 108 -19.04 5.30 8.36
N TRP A 109 -19.30 4.25 7.56
CA TRP A 109 -20.44 3.37 7.70
C TRP A 109 -20.09 1.94 7.36
N ASP A 110 -20.50 1.00 8.17
CA ASP A 110 -20.20 -0.45 7.99
C ASP A 110 -21.31 -1.22 7.23
N ASN A 111 -22.29 -0.48 6.70
CA ASN A 111 -23.43 -1.04 5.97
C ASN A 111 -24.23 -2.08 6.77
N ARG A 112 -24.32 -1.91 8.11
CA ARG A 112 -24.99 -2.85 9.04
C ARG A 112 -26.47 -3.04 8.76
N ASP A 113 -27.12 -2.10 8.08
CA ASP A 113 -28.50 -2.15 7.65
C ASP A 113 -28.70 -2.67 6.22
N ASN A 114 -27.62 -3.08 5.55
CA ASN A 114 -27.58 -3.61 4.18
C ASN A 114 -28.24 -2.68 3.14
N ARG A 115 -28.18 -1.35 3.35
CA ARG A 115 -28.75 -0.38 2.41
C ARG A 115 -27.98 -0.33 1.08
N TRP A 116 -26.68 -0.55 1.11
CA TRP A 116 -25.82 -0.56 -0.07
C TRP A 116 -25.50 -1.97 -0.52
N ARG A 117 -25.89 -2.31 -1.74
CA ARG A 117 -25.76 -3.68 -2.26
C ARG A 117 -24.33 -4.04 -2.65
N ASN A 118 -23.57 -3.04 -3.12
CA ASN A 118 -22.24 -3.23 -3.68
C ASN A 118 -21.12 -2.99 -2.65
N PHE A 119 -21.45 -2.44 -1.49
CA PHE A 119 -20.48 -2.19 -0.43
C PHE A 119 -20.23 -3.45 0.41
N ASN A 120 -18.96 -3.85 0.48
CA ASN A 120 -18.51 -4.97 1.28
C ASN A 120 -17.37 -4.52 2.21
N TRP A 121 -17.67 -4.36 3.49
CA TRP A 121 -16.70 -3.94 4.51
C TRP A 121 -15.34 -4.62 4.41
N LEU A 122 -15.32 -5.90 4.06
CA LEU A 122 -14.12 -6.73 4.09
C LEU A 122 -13.20 -6.58 2.87
N THR A 123 -13.64 -5.89 1.84
CA THR A 123 -12.86 -5.60 0.64
C THR A 123 -12.74 -4.12 0.38
N ASP A 124 -13.70 -3.33 0.88
CA ASP A 124 -13.86 -1.93 0.50
C ASP A 124 -13.35 -0.97 1.58
N VAL A 125 -12.87 -1.52 2.70
CA VAL A 125 -12.27 -0.77 3.80
C VAL A 125 -10.90 -1.34 4.11
N ALA A 126 -9.93 -0.47 4.32
CA ALA A 126 -8.58 -0.78 4.74
C ALA A 126 -8.26 -0.04 6.06
N TYR A 127 -6.99 -0.01 6.45
CA TYR A 127 -6.57 0.55 7.72
C TYR A 127 -5.33 1.41 7.58
N HIS A 128 -5.23 2.40 8.46
CA HIS A 128 -3.99 2.99 8.89
C HIS A 128 -3.63 2.41 10.25
N LEU A 129 -2.37 2.14 10.53
CA LEU A 129 -1.94 1.55 11.78
C LEU A 129 -0.51 1.95 12.16
N ASP A 130 -0.22 1.88 13.44
CA ASP A 130 1.14 1.94 13.96
C ASP A 130 1.78 0.55 13.84
N ALA A 131 2.68 0.36 12.86
CA ALA A 131 3.29 -0.94 12.60
C ALA A 131 4.15 -1.46 13.76
N GLU A 132 4.78 -0.56 14.54
CA GLU A 132 5.54 -0.94 15.73
C GLU A 132 4.60 -1.51 16.80
N LYS A 133 3.47 -0.81 17.04
CA LYS A 133 2.44 -1.27 17.96
C LYS A 133 1.77 -2.57 17.50
N PHE A 134 1.56 -2.72 16.21
CA PHE A 134 0.99 -3.96 15.66
C PHE A 134 1.96 -5.14 15.82
N ALA A 135 3.26 -4.91 15.63
CA ALA A 135 4.28 -5.93 15.89
C ALA A 135 4.35 -6.31 17.38
N GLU A 136 4.28 -5.32 18.29
CA GLU A 136 4.18 -5.56 19.73
C GLU A 136 2.94 -6.38 20.09
N TYR A 137 1.77 -5.99 19.57
CA TYR A 137 0.52 -6.72 19.77
C TYR A 137 0.59 -8.16 19.27
N LEU A 138 1.13 -8.40 18.08
CA LEU A 138 1.31 -9.76 17.56
C LEU A 138 2.27 -10.58 18.41
N ARG A 139 3.33 -9.99 18.93
CA ARG A 139 4.30 -10.67 19.78
C ARG A 139 3.73 -10.98 21.16
N ASP A 140 3.21 -9.96 21.84
CA ASP A 140 2.94 -10.01 23.29
C ASP A 140 1.51 -10.49 23.61
N ASP A 141 0.53 -10.19 22.75
CA ASP A 141 -0.86 -10.60 22.96
C ASP A 141 -1.24 -11.83 22.12
N TYR A 142 -0.81 -11.90 20.85
CA TYR A 142 -1.22 -12.98 19.95
C TYR A 142 -0.34 -14.22 20.08
N CYS A 143 0.99 -14.06 19.99
CA CYS A 143 1.92 -15.19 19.98
C CYS A 143 2.04 -15.88 21.34
N ASP A 144 1.84 -15.16 22.44
CA ASP A 144 1.86 -15.74 23.81
C ASP A 144 0.79 -16.82 24.01
N ASN A 145 -0.26 -16.84 23.20
CA ASN A 145 -1.27 -17.90 23.23
C ASN A 145 -0.81 -19.26 22.64
N PHE A 146 0.41 -19.32 22.11
CA PHE A 146 0.91 -20.54 21.45
C PHE A 146 1.87 -21.38 22.32
N ASP A 147 2.03 -21.05 23.59
CA ASP A 147 2.83 -21.81 24.58
C ASP A 147 4.23 -22.18 24.05
N ASP A 148 4.63 -23.45 24.19
CA ASP A 148 5.93 -23.99 23.76
C ASP A 148 6.18 -23.94 22.25
N ARG A 149 5.21 -23.56 21.44
CA ARG A 149 5.35 -23.44 19.98
C ARG A 149 5.97 -22.13 19.52
N PHE A 150 6.04 -21.14 20.40
CA PHE A 150 6.64 -19.84 20.13
C PHE A 150 7.78 -19.55 21.09
N THR A 151 8.94 -19.17 20.56
CA THR A 151 10.08 -18.75 21.38
C THR A 151 10.62 -17.41 20.85
N HIS A 152 10.51 -16.37 21.65
CA HIS A 152 11.07 -15.06 21.36
C HIS A 152 12.52 -14.96 21.84
N ILE A 153 13.46 -14.71 20.93
CA ILE A 153 14.89 -14.53 21.23
C ILE A 153 15.27 -13.08 20.94
N ARG A 154 15.58 -12.32 21.99
CA ARG A 154 16.12 -10.96 21.83
C ARG A 154 17.63 -11.03 21.56
N GLY A 155 18.01 -10.71 20.34
CA GLY A 155 19.40 -10.82 19.91
C GLY A 155 19.62 -10.44 18.46
N GLU A 156 20.87 -10.35 18.06
CA GLU A 156 21.30 -9.99 16.72
C GLU A 156 22.02 -11.17 16.05
N VAL A 157 21.61 -11.48 14.81
CA VAL A 157 22.30 -12.49 13.99
C VAL A 157 23.68 -11.96 13.61
N ARG A 158 24.73 -12.72 13.94
CA ARG A 158 26.14 -12.35 13.72
C ARG A 158 26.87 -13.28 12.79
N GLY A 159 26.27 -14.39 12.39
CA GLY A 159 26.87 -15.35 11.48
C GLY A 159 25.97 -16.55 11.23
N SER A 160 26.40 -17.41 10.31
CA SER A 160 25.73 -18.66 9.99
C SER A 160 26.73 -19.80 9.82
N VAL A 161 26.30 -21.02 10.17
CA VAL A 161 27.00 -22.26 9.86
C VAL A 161 26.26 -22.95 8.73
N LYS A 162 26.95 -23.25 7.63
CA LYS A 162 26.37 -23.92 6.47
C LYS A 162 26.49 -25.45 6.60
N ASP A 163 25.46 -26.14 6.13
CA ASP A 163 25.47 -27.59 6.05
C ASP A 163 26.24 -28.06 4.80
N ILE A 164 27.36 -28.70 5.02
CA ILE A 164 28.20 -29.24 3.95
C ILE A 164 27.67 -30.57 3.38
N ASN A 165 26.67 -31.20 4.02
CA ASN A 165 26.15 -32.52 3.64
C ASN A 165 24.73 -32.48 3.04
N ALA A 166 24.07 -31.34 3.05
CA ALA A 166 22.73 -31.20 2.50
C ALA A 166 22.73 -31.11 0.97
N GLY A 167 21.84 -31.82 0.30
CA GLY A 167 21.55 -31.64 -1.11
C GLY A 167 22.32 -32.50 -2.10
N GLY A 168 23.08 -33.50 -1.69
CA GLY A 168 23.63 -34.56 -2.55
C GLY A 168 24.72 -34.16 -3.57
N SER A 169 25.02 -32.85 -3.67
CA SER A 169 26.11 -32.33 -4.50
C SER A 169 26.95 -31.33 -3.70
N PRO A 170 28.29 -31.41 -3.73
CA PRO A 170 29.15 -30.48 -2.98
C PRO A 170 28.90 -29.00 -3.28
N ALA A 171 28.51 -28.68 -4.50
CA ALA A 171 28.24 -27.30 -4.91
C ALA A 171 26.94 -26.72 -4.32
N VAL A 172 25.97 -27.56 -3.98
CA VAL A 172 24.68 -27.17 -3.40
C VAL A 172 24.69 -27.28 -1.88
N SER A 173 25.36 -28.33 -1.34
CA SER A 173 25.44 -28.61 0.10
C SER A 173 26.05 -27.49 0.93
N ASN A 174 26.99 -26.75 0.38
CA ASN A 174 27.66 -25.65 1.08
C ASN A 174 26.83 -24.37 1.25
N ARG A 175 25.59 -24.37 0.79
CA ARG A 175 24.73 -23.15 0.79
C ARG A 175 23.57 -23.20 1.79
N TYR A 176 23.14 -24.39 2.23
CA TYR A 176 22.10 -24.51 3.24
C TYR A 176 22.59 -23.95 4.58
N ILE A 177 21.75 -23.12 5.22
CA ILE A 177 22.01 -22.66 6.58
C ILE A 177 21.57 -23.77 7.54
N LYS A 178 22.50 -24.26 8.37
CA LYS A 178 22.21 -25.23 9.43
C LYS A 178 21.89 -24.53 10.75
N GLN A 179 22.62 -23.46 11.04
CA GLN A 179 22.58 -22.79 12.31
C GLN A 179 22.90 -21.31 12.13
N LEU A 180 22.17 -20.45 12.85
CA LEU A 180 22.52 -19.04 13.02
C LEU A 180 23.28 -18.84 14.32
N ALA A 181 24.30 -18.01 14.30
CA ALA A 181 24.98 -17.51 15.49
C ALA A 181 24.30 -16.21 15.92
N VAL A 182 23.62 -16.26 17.06
CA VAL A 182 22.83 -15.14 17.59
C VAL A 182 23.50 -14.61 18.84
N ARG A 183 23.87 -13.33 18.84
CA ARG A 183 24.37 -12.63 20.03
C ARG A 183 23.18 -12.10 20.80
N LEU A 184 22.95 -12.65 22.00
CA LEU A 184 21.86 -12.24 22.88
C LEU A 184 22.04 -10.80 23.36
N ASN A 185 20.95 -10.07 23.51
CA ASN A 185 20.99 -8.67 23.95
C ASN A 185 21.29 -8.57 25.45
N GLU A 186 20.79 -9.51 26.23
CA GLU A 186 20.86 -9.51 27.68
C GLU A 186 22.32 -9.67 28.19
N ASP A 187 22.97 -10.76 27.90
CA ASP A 187 24.28 -11.12 28.44
C ASP A 187 25.42 -11.14 27.40
N LYS A 188 25.10 -10.74 26.18
CA LYS A 188 26.04 -10.69 25.05
C LYS A 188 26.68 -12.03 24.66
N ARG A 189 26.20 -13.15 25.20
CA ARG A 189 26.62 -14.49 24.76
C ARG A 189 26.14 -14.75 23.35
N THR A 190 26.90 -15.58 22.63
CA THR A 190 26.49 -16.08 21.33
C THR A 190 25.93 -17.49 21.48
N VAL A 191 24.70 -17.68 21.02
CA VAL A 191 24.02 -18.97 20.99
C VAL A 191 23.79 -19.42 19.57
N GLY A 192 23.68 -20.74 19.37
CA GLY A 192 23.35 -21.33 18.09
C GLY A 192 21.84 -21.59 17.97
N VAL A 193 21.21 -21.06 16.93
CA VAL A 193 19.80 -21.33 16.61
C VAL A 193 19.74 -22.21 15.38
N ILE A 194 19.21 -23.42 15.51
CA ILE A 194 19.06 -24.42 14.43
C ILE A 194 17.63 -24.35 13.90
N GLY A 195 17.47 -24.46 12.58
CA GLY A 195 16.15 -24.48 11.95
C GLY A 195 16.19 -25.21 10.61
N ASP A 196 15.05 -25.76 10.20
CA ASP A 196 14.87 -26.38 8.89
C ASP A 196 14.60 -25.33 7.81
N LEU A 197 13.90 -24.25 8.16
CA LEU A 197 13.57 -23.10 7.35
C LEU A 197 13.88 -21.81 8.11
N PHE A 198 14.50 -20.86 7.44
CA PHE A 198 14.76 -19.53 7.98
C PHE A 198 13.98 -18.49 7.19
N ILE A 199 13.25 -17.63 7.89
CA ILE A 199 12.53 -16.52 7.28
C ILE A 199 13.33 -15.24 7.54
N ASP A 200 13.80 -14.62 6.47
CA ASP A 200 14.57 -13.38 6.51
C ASP A 200 13.61 -12.17 6.50
N CYS A 201 13.48 -11.51 7.66
CA CYS A 201 12.76 -10.26 7.85
C CYS A 201 13.72 -9.14 8.33
N THR A 202 14.98 -9.17 7.90
CA THR A 202 16.03 -8.24 8.39
C THR A 202 16.05 -6.88 7.68
N GLY A 203 14.96 -6.54 6.99
CA GLY A 203 14.79 -5.27 6.30
C GLY A 203 15.72 -5.13 5.08
N PHE A 204 16.03 -3.91 4.68
CA PHE A 204 16.89 -3.62 3.51
C PHE A 204 18.29 -4.27 3.54
N LYS A 205 18.73 -4.75 4.71
CA LYS A 205 20.00 -5.45 4.85
C LYS A 205 19.97 -6.86 4.26
N SER A 206 18.79 -7.50 4.27
CA SER A 206 18.60 -8.86 3.74
C SER A 206 19.73 -9.82 4.17
N VAL A 207 19.99 -9.88 5.49
CA VAL A 207 21.17 -10.54 6.07
C VAL A 207 21.28 -12.01 5.65
N LEU A 208 20.17 -12.74 5.69
CA LEU A 208 20.20 -14.15 5.35
C LEU A 208 20.20 -14.35 3.84
N LEU A 209 19.32 -13.67 3.11
CA LEU A 209 19.13 -13.90 1.68
C LEU A 209 20.24 -13.27 0.83
N GLU A 210 20.63 -12.01 1.09
CA GLU A 210 21.68 -11.33 0.32
C GLU A 210 23.07 -11.67 0.87
N GLU A 211 23.33 -11.41 2.15
CA GLU A 211 24.67 -11.51 2.70
C GLU A 211 25.13 -12.98 2.84
N TYR A 212 24.28 -13.88 3.40
CA TYR A 212 24.70 -15.28 3.63
C TYR A 212 24.42 -16.21 2.46
N MET A 213 23.31 -16.01 1.73
CA MET A 213 22.97 -16.86 0.58
C MET A 213 23.53 -16.34 -0.74
N GLY A 214 23.98 -15.08 -0.81
CA GLY A 214 24.53 -14.46 -2.01
C GLY A 214 23.50 -14.24 -3.11
N THR A 215 22.23 -14.03 -2.75
CA THR A 215 21.17 -13.78 -3.72
C THR A 215 21.29 -12.35 -4.25
N ARG A 216 21.34 -12.21 -5.59
CA ARG A 216 21.56 -10.91 -6.23
C ARG A 216 20.31 -10.02 -6.11
N PHE A 217 20.54 -8.74 -5.81
CA PHE A 217 19.52 -7.70 -5.88
C PHE A 217 19.41 -7.13 -7.30
N ILE A 218 18.17 -6.98 -7.79
CA ILE A 218 17.83 -6.39 -9.09
C ILE A 218 17.17 -5.05 -8.82
N LYS A 219 17.80 -3.96 -9.25
CA LYS A 219 17.33 -2.60 -9.02
C LYS A 219 16.33 -2.18 -10.09
N PHE A 220 15.25 -1.50 -9.70
CA PHE A 220 14.40 -0.75 -10.61
C PHE A 220 15.06 0.61 -10.93
N ASN A 221 15.02 1.00 -12.22
CA ASN A 221 15.67 2.24 -12.69
C ASN A 221 14.66 3.31 -13.15
N ASP A 222 13.40 2.99 -13.14
CA ASP A 222 12.27 3.77 -13.63
C ASP A 222 11.58 4.60 -12.54
N LEU A 223 11.91 4.37 -11.28
CA LEU A 223 11.46 5.16 -10.16
C LEU A 223 12.60 6.09 -9.71
N ALA A 224 12.30 7.39 -9.66
CA ALA A 224 13.31 8.41 -9.41
C ALA A 224 13.63 8.64 -7.94
N ASN A 225 12.68 8.36 -7.05
CA ASN A 225 12.79 8.66 -5.63
C ASN A 225 13.73 7.66 -4.94
N ASP A 226 14.74 8.17 -4.25
CA ASP A 226 15.76 7.35 -3.58
C ASP A 226 15.95 7.73 -2.10
N LYS A 227 15.20 8.72 -1.63
CA LYS A 227 15.23 9.23 -0.26
C LYS A 227 13.81 9.42 0.27
N ALA A 228 13.65 9.30 1.59
CA ALA A 228 12.43 9.74 2.25
C ALA A 228 12.73 10.44 3.58
N TYR A 229 11.97 11.48 3.88
CA TYR A 229 11.77 12.00 5.22
C TYR A 229 10.52 11.40 5.82
N PHE A 230 10.48 11.33 7.14
CA PHE A 230 9.28 10.99 7.88
C PHE A 230 9.23 11.71 9.22
N ALA A 231 8.01 12.00 9.68
CA ALA A 231 7.76 12.60 10.98
C ALA A 231 6.45 12.10 11.59
N ARG A 232 6.33 12.26 12.91
CA ARG A 232 5.14 11.96 13.69
C ARG A 232 4.58 13.28 14.21
N ILE A 233 3.44 13.70 13.70
CA ILE A 233 2.83 15.00 13.99
C ILE A 233 1.74 14.82 15.05
N PRO A 234 1.86 15.48 16.22
CA PRO A 234 0.82 15.41 17.24
C PRO A 234 -0.44 16.17 16.81
N TYR A 235 -1.60 15.76 17.27
CA TYR A 235 -2.79 16.61 17.27
C TYR A 235 -2.66 17.63 18.41
N LEU A 236 -2.68 18.91 18.10
CA LEU A 236 -2.50 19.97 19.11
C LEU A 236 -3.75 20.17 19.98
N THR A 237 -4.92 19.92 19.39
CA THR A 237 -6.23 20.03 20.05
C THR A 237 -7.15 18.90 19.62
N GLN A 238 -8.26 18.72 20.34
CA GLN A 238 -9.31 17.78 19.97
C GLN A 238 -9.95 18.17 18.62
N ASP A 239 -10.20 19.44 18.40
CA ASP A 239 -10.79 19.95 17.15
C ASP A 239 -9.88 19.66 15.95
N GLU A 240 -8.56 19.80 16.12
CA GLU A 240 -7.57 19.44 15.10
C GLU A 240 -7.53 17.93 14.82
N ARG A 241 -7.70 17.13 15.86
CA ARG A 241 -7.80 15.68 15.72
C ARG A 241 -9.03 15.28 14.88
N GLU A 242 -10.19 15.82 15.19
CA GLU A 242 -11.41 15.56 14.43
C GLU A 242 -11.29 16.07 12.98
N LYS A 243 -10.71 17.24 12.80
CA LYS A 243 -10.49 17.86 11.48
C LYS A 243 -9.53 17.05 10.61
N HIS A 244 -8.44 16.52 11.16
CA HIS A 244 -7.38 15.89 10.39
C HIS A 244 -7.43 14.35 10.38
N MET A 245 -8.37 13.73 11.10
CA MET A 245 -8.58 12.29 11.08
C MET A 245 -9.42 11.87 9.86
N HIS A 246 -8.82 11.98 8.68
CA HIS A 246 -9.45 11.59 7.43
C HIS A 246 -9.39 10.08 7.21
N ASN A 247 -10.43 9.55 6.53
CA ASN A 247 -10.48 8.13 6.12
C ASN A 247 -9.76 7.86 4.79
N VAL A 248 -8.72 8.62 4.49
CA VAL A 248 -7.88 8.48 3.29
C VAL A 248 -6.41 8.56 3.63
N THR A 249 -5.57 7.87 2.85
CA THR A 249 -4.17 8.26 2.73
C THR A 249 -4.09 9.40 1.72
N ASP A 250 -3.63 10.56 2.13
CA ASP A 250 -3.42 11.68 1.21
C ASP A 250 -2.00 11.64 0.66
N CYS A 251 -1.88 11.50 -0.66
CA CYS A 251 -0.64 11.54 -1.42
C CYS A 251 -0.62 12.83 -2.23
N GLN A 252 0.21 13.78 -1.83
CA GLN A 252 0.34 15.06 -2.50
C GLN A 252 1.63 15.14 -3.32
N ALA A 253 1.52 15.43 -4.60
CA ALA A 253 2.69 15.64 -5.46
C ALA A 253 3.44 16.91 -5.04
N ALA A 254 4.75 16.77 -4.78
CA ALA A 254 5.66 17.83 -4.38
C ALA A 254 6.52 18.29 -5.58
N GLU A 255 7.48 19.21 -5.36
CA GLU A 255 8.36 19.67 -6.44
C GLU A 255 9.28 18.54 -6.95
N ASN A 256 9.81 17.68 -6.07
CA ASN A 256 10.77 16.65 -6.46
C ASN A 256 10.41 15.25 -5.93
N GLY A 257 9.11 14.95 -5.84
CA GLY A 257 8.59 13.70 -5.31
C GLY A 257 7.15 13.83 -4.86
N TRP A 258 6.79 13.21 -3.73
CA TRP A 258 5.44 13.24 -3.17
C TRP A 258 5.45 13.13 -1.64
N LEU A 259 4.50 13.80 -1.04
CA LEU A 259 4.25 13.85 0.40
C LEU A 259 3.08 12.94 0.76
N TRP A 260 3.10 12.34 1.95
CA TRP A 260 1.97 11.55 2.45
C TRP A 260 1.50 11.99 3.82
N SER A 261 0.21 11.75 4.06
CA SER A 261 -0.44 11.88 5.37
C SER A 261 -1.19 10.60 5.70
N ILE A 262 -0.92 10.04 6.87
CA ILE A 262 -1.55 8.83 7.40
C ILE A 262 -2.08 9.16 8.80
N PRO A 263 -3.39 9.47 8.94
CA PRO A 263 -3.99 9.78 10.23
C PRO A 263 -4.13 8.51 11.07
N LEU A 264 -3.53 8.51 12.25
CA LEU A 264 -3.73 7.50 13.28
C LEU A 264 -4.60 8.08 14.41
N TRP A 265 -5.05 7.22 15.33
CA TRP A 265 -5.88 7.66 16.45
C TRP A 265 -5.21 8.72 17.32
N ASN A 266 -3.92 8.65 17.57
CA ASN A 266 -3.18 9.54 18.48
C ASN A 266 -2.28 10.58 17.79
N ARG A 267 -2.03 10.44 16.48
CA ARG A 267 -1.08 11.29 15.73
C ARG A 267 -1.28 11.17 14.23
N ILE A 268 -0.60 12.01 13.47
CA ILE A 268 -0.52 11.87 12.01
C ILE A 268 0.89 11.42 11.64
N GLY A 269 1.02 10.33 10.89
CA GLY A 269 2.24 9.95 10.22
C GLY A 269 2.37 10.72 8.91
N VAL A 270 3.47 11.44 8.73
CA VAL A 270 3.73 12.20 7.52
C VAL A 270 5.11 11.88 6.96
N GLY A 271 5.28 12.08 5.67
CA GLY A 271 6.60 11.98 5.06
C GLY A 271 6.67 12.51 3.65
N TYR A 272 7.88 12.45 3.08
CA TYR A 272 8.21 12.93 1.77
C TYR A 272 9.18 11.98 1.07
N CYS A 273 8.71 11.24 0.06
CA CYS A 273 9.57 10.52 -0.88
C CYS A 273 10.08 11.50 -1.93
N TRP A 274 11.41 11.60 -2.10
CA TRP A 274 12.01 12.57 -3.01
C TRP A 274 13.25 12.01 -3.72
N SER A 275 13.68 12.70 -4.77
CA SER A 275 14.80 12.25 -5.61
C SER A 275 16.04 13.11 -5.43
N SER A 276 17.12 12.51 -4.92
CA SER A 276 18.43 13.17 -4.78
C SER A 276 19.08 13.51 -6.13
N ARG A 277 18.54 12.97 -7.22
CA ARG A 277 18.97 13.31 -8.58
C ARG A 277 18.55 14.72 -9.00
N PHE A 278 17.45 15.22 -8.46
CA PHE A 278 16.81 16.46 -8.93
C PHE A 278 16.84 17.59 -7.91
N ALA A 279 17.04 17.30 -6.62
CA ALA A 279 17.04 18.30 -5.56
C ALA A 279 18.10 18.02 -4.50
N MET A 280 18.51 19.08 -3.79
CA MET A 280 19.38 18.97 -2.64
C MET A 280 18.57 18.68 -1.37
N GLU A 281 19.20 18.02 -0.41
CA GLU A 281 18.60 17.67 0.87
C GLU A 281 18.07 18.89 1.65
N THR A 282 18.79 20.02 1.58
CA THR A 282 18.38 21.26 2.24
C THR A 282 17.09 21.84 1.68
N GLU A 283 16.90 21.76 0.36
CA GLU A 283 15.72 22.29 -0.33
C GLU A 283 14.50 21.44 -0.01
N THR A 284 14.63 20.11 -0.14
CA THR A 284 13.53 19.17 0.12
C THR A 284 13.16 19.11 1.60
N ARG A 285 14.14 19.30 2.49
CA ARG A 285 13.88 19.39 3.93
C ARG A 285 13.07 20.63 4.27
N GLN A 286 13.43 21.79 3.72
CA GLN A 286 12.68 23.02 3.91
C GLN A 286 11.27 22.93 3.33
N GLU A 287 11.10 22.32 2.14
CA GLU A 287 9.79 22.08 1.54
C GLU A 287 8.91 21.23 2.46
N PHE A 288 9.44 20.13 3.00
CA PHE A 288 8.72 19.23 3.90
C PHE A 288 8.27 19.93 5.19
N GLU A 289 9.17 20.67 5.85
CA GLU A 289 8.85 21.40 7.07
C GLU A 289 7.83 22.53 6.84
N THR A 290 7.96 23.25 5.73
CA THR A 290 7.00 24.29 5.33
C THR A 290 5.61 23.68 5.05
N TRP A 291 5.56 22.53 4.39
CA TRP A 291 4.31 21.83 4.14
C TRP A 291 3.62 21.37 5.44
N ILE A 292 4.37 20.84 6.41
CA ILE A 292 3.84 20.46 7.72
C ILE A 292 3.25 21.67 8.43
N GLU A 293 3.99 22.77 8.49
CA GLU A 293 3.55 23.99 9.16
C GLU A 293 2.27 24.57 8.52
N GLN A 294 2.23 24.64 7.18
CA GLN A 294 1.07 25.14 6.46
C GLN A 294 -0.18 24.26 6.62
N LYS A 295 0.00 22.95 6.61
CA LYS A 295 -1.12 21.99 6.65
C LYS A 295 -1.65 21.72 8.06
N TYR A 296 -0.76 21.65 9.05
CA TYR A 296 -1.10 21.22 10.41
C TYR A 296 -0.86 22.29 11.49
N GLY A 297 -0.25 23.42 11.15
CA GLY A 297 0.10 24.47 12.13
C GLY A 297 1.15 24.05 13.15
N VAL A 298 1.92 22.99 12.88
CA VAL A 298 2.91 22.41 13.79
C VAL A 298 4.30 22.87 13.36
N SER A 299 5.04 23.49 14.28
CA SER A 299 6.38 24.00 14.02
C SER A 299 7.47 22.91 14.12
N PRO A 300 8.63 23.06 13.46
CA PRO A 300 9.69 22.06 13.43
C PRO A 300 10.24 21.64 14.79
N GLU A 301 10.07 22.47 15.83
CA GLU A 301 10.51 22.16 17.19
C GLU A 301 9.60 21.16 17.92
N GLN A 302 8.40 20.88 17.37
CA GLN A 302 7.39 20.00 17.98
C GLN A 302 7.45 18.55 17.48
N TYR A 303 8.32 18.25 16.52
CA TYR A 303 8.49 16.90 15.98
C TYR A 303 9.93 16.63 15.55
N GLU A 304 10.25 15.35 15.42
CA GLU A 304 11.54 14.93 14.89
C GLU A 304 11.37 14.40 13.47
N VAL A 305 12.33 14.70 12.59
CA VAL A 305 12.36 14.17 11.24
C VAL A 305 13.45 13.12 11.09
N GLY A 306 13.02 11.91 10.80
CA GLY A 306 13.90 10.83 10.38
C GLY A 306 14.13 10.81 8.87
N THR A 307 15.21 10.14 8.46
CA THR A 307 15.61 9.99 7.05
C THR A 307 15.82 8.52 6.71
N ILE A 308 15.39 8.11 5.52
CA ILE A 308 15.57 6.74 5.00
C ILE A 308 16.09 6.82 3.58
N ASP A 309 17.07 5.95 3.28
CA ASP A 309 17.49 5.66 1.91
C ASP A 309 16.56 4.59 1.32
N ILE A 310 15.97 4.89 0.18
CA ILE A 310 15.06 3.99 -0.53
C ILE A 310 15.85 3.15 -1.53
N LYS A 311 15.68 1.83 -1.43
CA LYS A 311 16.29 0.85 -2.35
C LYS A 311 15.17 0.17 -3.15
N HIS A 312 14.79 0.73 -4.29
CA HIS A 312 13.81 0.14 -5.19
C HIS A 312 14.36 -1.09 -5.90
N GLY A 313 13.66 -2.19 -5.83
CA GLY A 313 14.05 -3.44 -6.48
C GLY A 313 13.69 -4.67 -5.68
N TYR A 314 14.22 -5.79 -6.08
CA TYR A 314 13.95 -7.08 -5.45
C TYR A 314 15.14 -8.04 -5.62
N HIS A 315 15.21 -9.07 -4.78
CA HIS A 315 16.17 -10.15 -4.95
C HIS A 315 15.67 -11.14 -6.01
N GLU A 316 16.55 -11.63 -6.88
CA GLU A 316 16.20 -12.56 -7.97
C GLU A 316 15.47 -13.83 -7.52
N LYS A 317 15.52 -14.13 -6.22
CA LYS A 317 14.79 -15.21 -5.56
C LYS A 317 14.33 -14.75 -4.19
N ALA A 318 13.05 -14.86 -3.92
CA ALA A 318 12.50 -14.69 -2.57
C ALA A 318 12.77 -15.91 -1.69
N TRP A 319 12.78 -17.11 -2.29
CA TRP A 319 13.08 -18.37 -1.63
C TRP A 319 14.32 -19.02 -2.24
N ASN A 320 15.42 -19.01 -1.50
CA ASN A 320 16.68 -19.65 -1.90
C ASN A 320 17.05 -20.76 -0.91
N LEU A 321 16.97 -22.03 -1.35
CA LEU A 321 17.19 -23.24 -0.55
C LEU A 321 16.29 -23.30 0.71
N ASN A 322 16.83 -23.06 1.89
CA ASN A 322 16.06 -23.03 3.13
C ASN A 322 15.98 -21.63 3.75
N VAL A 323 16.12 -20.59 2.94
CA VAL A 323 15.90 -19.20 3.34
C VAL A 323 14.80 -18.59 2.47
N VAL A 324 13.78 -18.01 3.12
CA VAL A 324 12.71 -17.23 2.51
C VAL A 324 12.80 -15.81 3.01
N ALA A 325 12.92 -14.83 2.12
CA ALA A 325 12.85 -13.42 2.49
C ALA A 325 11.41 -12.88 2.30
N ILE A 326 10.95 -12.12 3.28
CA ILE A 326 9.62 -11.50 3.29
C ILE A 326 9.75 -10.02 3.66
N GLY A 327 8.93 -9.16 3.05
CA GLY A 327 8.97 -7.71 3.25
C GLY A 327 10.22 -7.08 2.64
N LEU A 328 10.78 -6.06 3.29
CA LEU A 328 11.92 -5.28 2.80
C LEU A 328 13.19 -6.10 2.55
N SER A 329 13.31 -7.29 3.13
CA SER A 329 14.44 -8.20 2.88
C SER A 329 14.35 -8.91 1.54
N TYR A 330 13.15 -9.00 0.95
CA TYR A 330 12.97 -9.49 -0.41
C TYR A 330 13.02 -8.37 -1.44
N GLY A 331 12.22 -7.33 -1.26
CA GLY A 331 12.13 -6.24 -2.22
C GLY A 331 11.30 -5.08 -1.69
N PHE A 332 11.35 -3.97 -2.43
CA PHE A 332 10.63 -2.76 -2.07
C PHE A 332 10.32 -1.89 -3.29
N VAL A 333 9.15 -1.31 -3.26
CA VAL A 333 8.69 -0.22 -4.11
C VAL A 333 8.18 0.88 -3.18
N GLU A 334 8.43 2.14 -3.52
CA GLU A 334 7.91 3.27 -2.73
C GLU A 334 6.40 3.13 -2.45
N PRO A 335 5.93 3.54 -1.24
CA PRO A 335 4.62 3.14 -0.74
C PRO A 335 3.46 4.03 -1.25
N LEU A 336 3.57 4.58 -2.46
CA LEU A 336 2.54 5.45 -3.06
C LEU A 336 1.15 4.78 -3.08
N GLU A 337 1.12 3.47 -3.30
CA GLU A 337 -0.09 2.65 -3.34
C GLU A 337 -0.27 1.75 -2.09
N SER A 338 0.43 2.06 -1.00
CA SER A 338 0.32 1.32 0.27
C SER A 338 0.63 -0.18 0.16
N THR A 339 1.53 -0.56 -0.76
CA THR A 339 1.81 -1.97 -1.12
C THR A 339 2.80 -2.68 -0.19
N GLY A 340 3.45 -1.97 0.73
CA GLY A 340 4.49 -2.55 1.59
C GLY A 340 3.99 -3.69 2.49
N LEU A 341 2.92 -3.46 3.24
CA LEU A 341 2.30 -4.50 4.06
C LEU A 341 1.54 -5.53 3.21
N LEU A 342 0.95 -5.13 2.08
CA LEU A 342 0.29 -6.06 1.16
C LEU A 342 1.25 -7.15 0.69
N THR A 343 2.41 -6.79 0.14
CA THR A 343 3.41 -7.77 -0.30
C THR A 343 3.90 -8.66 0.84
N THR A 344 4.00 -8.10 2.04
CA THR A 344 4.45 -8.84 3.23
C THR A 344 3.44 -9.93 3.59
N HIS A 345 2.17 -9.58 3.82
CA HIS A 345 1.18 -10.56 4.27
C HIS A 345 0.76 -11.55 3.16
N GLU A 346 0.72 -11.14 1.89
CA GLU A 346 0.47 -12.08 0.79
C GLU A 346 1.60 -13.11 0.66
N ASN A 347 2.85 -12.71 0.82
CA ASN A 347 3.98 -13.65 0.84
C ASN A 347 3.96 -14.57 2.06
N ILE A 348 3.50 -14.10 3.24
CA ILE A 348 3.27 -14.96 4.42
C ILE A 348 2.18 -15.99 4.10
N LEU A 349 0.99 -15.57 3.63
CA LEU A 349 -0.12 -16.47 3.32
C LEU A 349 0.27 -17.50 2.25
N ARG A 350 0.99 -17.06 1.22
CA ARG A 350 1.53 -17.95 0.16
C ARG A 350 2.52 -18.98 0.71
N LEU A 351 3.40 -18.57 1.62
CA LEU A 351 4.33 -19.49 2.28
C LEU A 351 3.58 -20.52 3.12
N VAL A 352 2.61 -20.10 3.93
CA VAL A 352 1.77 -20.96 4.75
C VAL A 352 1.00 -21.95 3.87
N ASP A 353 0.44 -21.52 2.75
CA ASP A 353 -0.28 -22.38 1.80
C ASP A 353 0.65 -23.47 1.23
N VAL A 354 1.85 -23.10 0.77
CA VAL A 354 2.83 -24.07 0.24
C VAL A 354 3.21 -25.09 1.30
N LEU A 355 3.52 -24.65 2.51
CA LEU A 355 3.93 -25.55 3.61
C LEU A 355 2.79 -26.48 4.02
N SER A 356 1.56 -25.98 4.10
CA SER A 356 0.38 -26.72 4.51
C SER A 356 0.01 -27.82 3.49
N ARG A 357 -0.04 -27.48 2.21
CA ARG A 357 -0.38 -28.43 1.13
C ARG A 357 0.60 -29.60 1.03
N ARG A 358 1.86 -29.35 1.36
CA ARG A 358 2.95 -30.34 1.28
C ARG A 358 3.33 -30.94 2.63
N ARG A 359 2.62 -30.62 3.69
CA ARG A 359 2.96 -31.06 5.05
C ARG A 359 4.43 -30.80 5.41
N GLY A 360 4.94 -29.64 5.02
CA GLY A 360 6.34 -29.23 5.21
C GLY A 360 7.33 -29.81 4.20
N TYR A 361 6.95 -30.71 3.29
CA TYR A 361 7.83 -31.28 2.28
C TYR A 361 7.85 -30.41 1.02
N VAL A 362 8.87 -29.57 0.87
CA VAL A 362 8.99 -28.59 -0.20
C VAL A 362 10.05 -29.03 -1.21
N THR A 363 9.67 -29.11 -2.48
CA THR A 363 10.58 -29.41 -3.61
C THR A 363 11.05 -28.12 -4.31
N GLN A 364 11.87 -28.26 -5.32
CA GLN A 364 12.30 -27.12 -6.13
C GLN A 364 11.14 -26.50 -6.93
N ILE A 365 10.11 -27.30 -7.25
CA ILE A 365 8.93 -26.81 -7.98
C ILE A 365 8.17 -25.77 -7.16
N GLU A 366 7.90 -26.06 -5.89
CA GLU A 366 7.19 -25.13 -4.99
C GLU A 366 8.02 -23.85 -4.77
N ARG A 367 9.33 -23.97 -4.61
CA ARG A 367 10.21 -22.80 -4.49
C ARG A 367 10.19 -21.95 -5.75
N ASN A 368 10.25 -22.57 -6.93
CA ASN A 368 10.18 -21.86 -8.21
C ASN A 368 8.85 -21.14 -8.39
N TRP A 369 7.74 -21.80 -8.02
CA TRP A 369 6.42 -21.18 -8.07
C TRP A 369 6.30 -19.98 -7.10
N TYR A 370 6.77 -20.14 -5.87
CA TYR A 370 6.82 -19.04 -4.90
C TYR A 370 7.64 -17.85 -5.43
N ASN A 371 8.84 -18.13 -5.95
CA ASN A 371 9.71 -17.11 -6.51
C ASN A 371 9.05 -16.38 -7.69
N TYR A 372 8.42 -17.12 -8.58
CA TYR A 372 7.71 -16.55 -9.72
C TYR A 372 6.57 -15.63 -9.28
N ALA A 373 5.74 -16.07 -8.35
CA ALA A 373 4.63 -15.27 -7.84
C ALA A 373 5.12 -13.99 -7.13
N ALA A 374 6.10 -14.11 -6.21
CA ALA A 374 6.67 -12.96 -5.50
C ALA A 374 7.35 -11.96 -6.45
N GLN A 375 8.04 -12.44 -7.48
CA GLN A 375 8.68 -11.60 -8.48
C GLN A 375 7.65 -10.83 -9.31
N ARG A 376 6.62 -11.49 -9.81
CA ARG A 376 5.56 -10.85 -10.59
C ARG A 376 4.86 -9.75 -9.79
N GLU A 377 4.57 -10.03 -8.53
CA GLU A 377 3.92 -9.09 -7.63
C GLU A 377 4.74 -7.79 -7.48
N VAL A 378 6.00 -7.87 -7.11
CA VAL A 378 6.84 -6.67 -6.90
C VAL A 378 7.11 -5.91 -8.20
N ILE A 379 7.27 -6.61 -9.33
CA ILE A 379 7.40 -5.99 -10.65
C ILE A 379 6.09 -5.28 -11.04
N GLY A 380 4.95 -5.92 -10.82
CA GLY A 380 3.64 -5.33 -11.09
C GLY A 380 3.45 -4.03 -10.30
N PHE A 381 3.75 -4.04 -9.00
CA PHE A 381 3.67 -2.82 -8.19
C PHE A 381 4.62 -1.72 -8.63
N SER A 382 5.86 -2.06 -9.04
CA SER A 382 6.78 -1.03 -9.53
C SER A 382 6.24 -0.33 -10.78
N LYS A 383 5.58 -1.07 -11.66
CA LYS A 383 4.96 -0.54 -12.87
C LYS A 383 3.70 0.28 -12.56
N PHE A 384 2.90 -0.19 -11.62
CA PHE A 384 1.73 0.53 -11.17
C PHE A 384 2.12 1.89 -10.57
N VAL A 385 3.13 1.93 -9.72
CA VAL A 385 3.67 3.19 -9.19
C VAL A 385 4.25 4.07 -10.31
N ALA A 386 5.03 3.50 -11.23
CA ALA A 386 5.59 4.24 -12.36
C ALA A 386 4.51 4.88 -13.26
N MET A 387 3.33 4.24 -13.37
CA MET A 387 2.19 4.76 -14.12
C MET A 387 1.68 6.10 -13.58
N HIS A 388 1.67 6.29 -12.26
CA HIS A 388 1.26 7.57 -11.64
C HIS A 388 2.11 8.73 -12.11
N TYR A 389 3.41 8.51 -12.25
CA TYR A 389 4.34 9.52 -12.73
C TYR A 389 4.27 9.72 -14.24
N ALA A 390 4.19 8.62 -14.98
CA ALA A 390 4.19 8.64 -16.43
C ALA A 390 2.93 9.29 -17.04
N LEU A 391 1.78 9.14 -16.39
CA LEU A 391 0.52 9.74 -16.83
C LEU A 391 0.35 11.18 -16.32
N SER A 392 1.22 11.67 -15.44
CA SER A 392 1.17 13.05 -14.97
C SER A 392 1.37 14.04 -16.12
N GLN A 393 0.54 15.07 -16.14
CA GLN A 393 0.64 16.17 -17.12
C GLN A 393 1.58 17.28 -16.63
N ARG A 394 2.18 17.12 -15.43
CA ARG A 394 3.13 18.08 -14.88
C ARG A 394 4.43 18.09 -15.66
N THR A 395 4.83 19.29 -16.09
CA THR A 395 6.09 19.57 -16.79
C THR A 395 6.79 20.81 -16.22
N ASP A 396 6.34 21.26 -15.07
CA ASP A 396 6.74 22.52 -14.44
C ASP A 396 8.21 22.52 -14.01
N ASN A 397 8.80 21.37 -13.71
CA ASN A 397 10.21 21.27 -13.31
C ASN A 397 10.94 20.07 -13.94
N PRO A 398 12.27 19.92 -13.73
CA PRO A 398 13.05 18.81 -14.31
C PRO A 398 12.62 17.43 -13.83
N TYR A 399 12.19 17.30 -12.56
CA TYR A 399 11.73 16.02 -11.99
C TYR A 399 10.47 15.52 -12.71
N TRP A 400 9.41 16.34 -12.78
CA TRP A 400 8.15 15.97 -13.42
C TRP A 400 8.30 15.77 -14.93
N ARG A 401 9.13 16.58 -15.62
CA ARG A 401 9.47 16.32 -17.03
C ARG A 401 10.14 14.98 -17.24
N TRP A 402 11.06 14.59 -16.35
CA TRP A 402 11.70 13.28 -16.45
C TRP A 402 10.69 12.14 -16.22
N CYS A 403 9.80 12.29 -15.25
CA CYS A 403 8.76 11.32 -14.93
C CYS A 403 7.79 11.12 -16.10
N SER A 404 7.26 12.21 -16.68
CA SER A 404 6.30 12.17 -17.80
C SER A 404 6.86 11.61 -19.11
N GLN A 405 8.17 11.63 -19.29
CA GLN A 405 8.85 11.05 -20.45
C GLN A 405 9.02 9.51 -20.36
N ARG A 406 8.55 8.87 -19.30
CA ARG A 406 8.66 7.42 -19.08
C ARG A 406 7.48 6.60 -19.60
N ASN A 407 6.60 7.19 -20.36
CA ASN A 407 5.44 6.50 -20.96
C ASN A 407 5.83 5.25 -21.75
N GLU A 408 6.88 5.33 -22.56
CA GLU A 408 7.40 4.22 -23.37
C GLU A 408 7.83 3.03 -22.52
N TYR A 409 8.40 3.29 -21.33
CA TYR A 409 8.90 2.27 -20.43
C TYR A 409 7.78 1.39 -19.87
N ILE A 410 6.63 1.97 -19.53
CA ILE A 410 5.48 1.24 -19.02
C ILE A 410 4.93 0.26 -20.06
N VAL A 411 4.96 0.64 -21.33
CA VAL A 411 4.39 -0.11 -22.44
C VAL A 411 5.33 -1.19 -22.96
N GLU A 412 6.60 -0.88 -23.20
CA GLU A 412 7.58 -1.82 -23.77
C GLU A 412 7.84 -3.03 -22.90
N GLN A 413 7.67 -2.90 -21.57
CA GLN A 413 7.90 -4.02 -20.66
C GLN A 413 6.82 -5.10 -20.70
N PHE A 414 5.66 -4.86 -21.32
CA PHE A 414 4.57 -5.81 -21.25
C PHE A 414 4.45 -6.73 -22.45
N ASP A 415 4.57 -6.25 -23.67
CA ASP A 415 4.54 -7.10 -24.85
C ASP A 415 5.42 -6.61 -26.01
N GLY A 416 6.10 -5.49 -25.86
CA GLY A 416 6.98 -4.91 -26.89
C GLY A 416 6.28 -4.36 -28.13
N THR A 417 4.96 -4.43 -28.20
CA THR A 417 4.18 -4.08 -29.38
C THR A 417 3.13 -2.99 -29.16
N VAL A 418 2.77 -2.72 -27.89
CA VAL A 418 1.67 -1.82 -27.52
C VAL A 418 2.18 -0.42 -27.21
N ARG A 419 1.59 0.59 -27.84
CA ARG A 419 1.85 1.99 -27.55
C ARG A 419 0.74 2.55 -26.65
N VAL A 420 1.11 3.31 -25.61
CA VAL A 420 0.18 3.92 -24.65
C VAL A 420 -0.95 4.69 -25.34
N ASN A 421 -0.64 5.31 -26.49
CA ASN A 421 -1.59 6.18 -27.20
C ASN A 421 -2.66 5.43 -27.97
N ASP A 422 -2.58 4.10 -28.09
CA ASP A 422 -3.43 3.38 -29.03
C ASP A 422 -4.69 2.81 -28.36
N ASN A 423 -4.69 2.57 -27.01
CA ASN A 423 -5.87 1.94 -26.41
C ASN A 423 -5.82 1.86 -24.88
N TYR A 424 -6.82 2.42 -24.22
CA TYR A 424 -7.01 2.32 -22.78
C TYR A 424 -7.23 0.86 -22.29
N GLU A 425 -7.99 0.07 -23.01
CA GLU A 425 -8.16 -1.36 -22.72
C GLU A 425 -6.85 -2.14 -22.80
N ARG A 426 -6.01 -1.77 -23.73
CA ARG A 426 -4.69 -2.36 -23.84
C ARG A 426 -3.77 -1.92 -22.70
N LEU A 427 -3.96 -0.74 -22.12
CA LEU A 427 -3.26 -0.37 -20.91
C LEU A 427 -3.65 -1.31 -19.76
N GLY A 428 -4.93 -1.51 -19.51
CA GLY A 428 -5.42 -2.44 -18.49
C GLY A 428 -5.02 -3.89 -18.75
N SER A 429 -5.10 -4.38 -20.00
CA SER A 429 -4.72 -5.73 -20.38
C SER A 429 -3.21 -5.92 -20.56
N SER A 430 -2.49 -4.88 -20.99
CA SER A 430 -1.03 -4.93 -21.19
C SER A 430 -0.27 -4.79 -19.90
N LEU A 431 -0.85 -4.12 -18.92
CA LEU A 431 -0.30 -4.12 -17.59
C LEU A 431 -0.41 -5.50 -16.93
N ASP A 432 -0.99 -6.54 -17.64
CA ASP A 432 -1.06 -7.95 -17.25
C ASP A 432 -0.69 -8.13 -15.77
N LEU A 433 -1.36 -7.33 -14.94
CA LEU A 433 -1.35 -7.53 -13.52
C LEU A 433 -2.20 -8.77 -13.39
N ASP A 434 -1.52 -9.88 -13.38
CA ASP A 434 -2.06 -11.21 -13.34
C ASP A 434 -3.30 -11.22 -12.43
N GLN A 435 -4.31 -11.95 -12.83
CA GLN A 435 -5.48 -12.25 -12.01
C GLN A 435 -5.13 -12.85 -10.64
N THR A 436 -3.86 -13.25 -10.44
CA THR A 436 -3.32 -13.66 -9.14
C THR A 436 -2.86 -12.49 -8.27
N MET A 437 -2.73 -11.30 -8.86
CA MET A 437 -2.48 -10.08 -8.10
C MET A 437 -3.83 -9.41 -7.90
N ASP A 438 -4.19 -9.30 -6.66
CA ASP A 438 -5.39 -8.57 -6.25
C ASP A 438 -5.25 -7.02 -6.42
N VAL A 439 -4.22 -6.53 -7.11
CA VAL A 439 -4.23 -5.19 -7.68
C VAL A 439 -5.20 -5.25 -8.86
N ASN A 440 -6.39 -5.00 -8.51
CA ASN A 440 -7.53 -4.95 -9.36
C ASN A 440 -7.24 -4.03 -10.56
N MET A 441 -7.56 -4.44 -11.77
CA MET A 441 -7.60 -3.54 -12.94
C MET A 441 -8.35 -2.23 -12.63
N ASN A 442 -9.21 -2.25 -11.63
CA ASN A 442 -9.92 -1.12 -11.08
C ASN A 442 -8.98 -0.01 -10.60
N GLY A 443 -7.92 -0.33 -9.84
CA GLY A 443 -6.96 0.66 -9.39
C GLY A 443 -6.32 1.41 -10.54
N MET A 444 -5.92 0.69 -11.59
CA MET A 444 -5.32 1.30 -12.77
C MET A 444 -6.28 2.22 -13.51
N ASN A 445 -7.56 1.85 -13.59
CA ASN A 445 -8.57 2.66 -14.24
C ASN A 445 -8.83 3.96 -13.47
N TYR A 446 -8.88 3.91 -12.12
CA TYR A 446 -8.99 5.12 -11.30
C TYR A 446 -7.81 6.07 -11.50
N ILE A 447 -6.59 5.52 -11.52
CA ILE A 447 -5.39 6.32 -11.72
C ILE A 447 -5.34 6.90 -13.14
N ALA A 448 -5.62 6.09 -14.16
CA ALA A 448 -5.59 6.55 -15.54
C ALA A 448 -6.64 7.62 -15.83
N ALA A 449 -7.89 7.39 -15.40
CA ALA A 449 -8.97 8.37 -15.56
C ALA A 449 -8.71 9.64 -14.74
N GLY A 450 -8.30 9.51 -13.46
CA GLY A 450 -7.96 10.64 -12.60
C GLY A 450 -6.80 11.49 -13.14
N GLN A 451 -5.87 10.86 -13.89
CA GLN A 451 -4.80 11.54 -14.61
C GLN A 451 -5.27 12.15 -15.97
N GLY A 452 -6.55 12.01 -16.30
CA GLY A 452 -7.11 12.58 -17.53
C GLY A 452 -6.85 11.76 -18.78
N MET A 453 -6.48 10.48 -18.66
CA MET A 453 -6.36 9.59 -19.80
C MET A 453 -7.72 9.28 -20.37
N MET A 454 -7.89 9.44 -21.70
CA MET A 454 -9.13 9.16 -22.42
C MET A 454 -8.93 7.96 -23.35
N LEU A 455 -10.01 7.23 -23.61
CA LEU A 455 -10.01 6.14 -24.60
C LEU A 455 -9.66 6.64 -25.98
N GLY A 456 -8.95 5.84 -26.78
CA GLY A 456 -8.67 6.11 -28.18
C GLY A 456 -9.94 6.13 -29.04
N ARG A 457 -9.89 6.80 -30.21
CA ARG A 457 -11.06 6.98 -31.11
C ARG A 457 -11.74 5.68 -31.51
N ASP A 458 -11.01 4.58 -31.65
CA ASP A 458 -11.54 3.29 -32.12
C ASP A 458 -12.44 2.59 -31.09
N TRP A 459 -12.53 3.13 -29.88
CA TRP A 459 -13.33 2.60 -28.76
C TRP A 459 -14.63 3.34 -28.53
N TYR A 460 -14.80 4.50 -29.20
CA TYR A 460 -16.05 5.26 -29.12
C TYR A 460 -17.07 4.65 -30.08
N PHE A 461 -18.16 4.14 -29.53
CA PHE A 461 -19.33 3.80 -30.33
C PHE A 461 -20.19 5.04 -30.49
N ASP A 462 -20.86 5.18 -31.66
CA ASP A 462 -21.95 6.12 -31.82
C ASP A 462 -23.11 5.63 -30.94
N ARG A 463 -23.12 6.04 -29.68
CA ARG A 463 -24.25 5.74 -28.77
C ARG A 463 -25.39 6.70 -29.01
N ASP A 464 -26.60 6.17 -28.85
CA ASP A 464 -27.81 6.98 -28.86
C ASP A 464 -27.75 8.03 -27.72
N PRO A 465 -27.91 9.33 -27.98
CA PRO A 465 -27.94 10.37 -26.95
C PRO A 465 -28.99 10.12 -25.87
N ASP A 466 -30.10 9.45 -26.19
CA ASP A 466 -31.12 9.09 -25.20
C ASP A 466 -30.64 8.01 -24.25
N GLU A 467 -29.83 7.03 -24.74
CA GLU A 467 -29.19 6.01 -23.91
C GLU A 467 -28.18 6.63 -22.95
N LEU A 468 -27.30 7.51 -23.40
CA LEU A 468 -26.36 8.22 -22.55
C LEU A 468 -27.07 9.10 -21.51
N THR A 469 -28.16 9.72 -21.89
CA THR A 469 -28.99 10.51 -20.96
C THR A 469 -29.64 9.61 -19.89
N PHE A 470 -30.10 8.42 -20.25
CA PHE A 470 -30.64 7.44 -19.31
C PHE A 470 -29.56 6.96 -18.31
N VAL A 471 -28.37 6.65 -18.80
CA VAL A 471 -27.21 6.26 -17.98
C VAL A 471 -26.87 7.38 -16.99
N ALA A 472 -26.70 8.61 -17.46
CA ALA A 472 -26.39 9.78 -16.65
C ALA A 472 -27.44 10.00 -15.53
N ASN A 473 -28.73 9.92 -15.88
CA ASN A 473 -29.82 10.09 -14.91
C ASN A 473 -29.85 8.97 -13.87
N SER A 474 -29.59 7.73 -14.27
CA SER A 474 -29.57 6.58 -13.35
C SER A 474 -28.43 6.71 -12.33
N HIS A 475 -27.24 7.08 -12.80
CA HIS A 475 -26.07 7.34 -11.95
C HIS A 475 -26.32 8.50 -11.01
N SER A 476 -26.80 9.63 -11.51
CA SER A 476 -27.11 10.83 -10.72
C SER A 476 -28.13 10.55 -9.63
N LYS A 477 -29.16 9.75 -9.92
CA LYS A 477 -30.18 9.37 -8.93
C LYS A 477 -29.58 8.57 -7.78
N TYR A 478 -28.80 7.52 -8.09
CA TYR A 478 -28.20 6.68 -7.06
C TYR A 478 -27.10 7.43 -6.28
N SER A 479 -26.27 8.21 -6.97
CA SER A 479 -25.29 9.07 -6.31
C SER A 479 -25.96 10.02 -5.31
N LYS A 480 -27.10 10.61 -5.69
CA LYS A 480 -27.88 11.46 -4.79
C LYS A 480 -28.41 10.70 -3.58
N GLU A 481 -28.98 9.50 -3.76
CA GLU A 481 -29.49 8.67 -2.65
C GLU A 481 -28.37 8.32 -1.66
N VAL A 482 -27.19 8.00 -2.14
CA VAL A 482 -26.00 7.71 -1.29
C VAL A 482 -25.55 8.98 -0.55
N ASN A 483 -25.38 10.10 -1.25
CA ASN A 483 -24.94 11.35 -0.64
C ASN A 483 -25.96 11.87 0.39
N ASP A 484 -27.27 11.83 0.11
CA ASP A 484 -28.33 12.26 1.03
C ASP A 484 -28.24 11.49 2.37
N PHE A 485 -27.90 10.19 2.36
CA PHE A 485 -27.67 9.42 3.57
C PHE A 485 -26.34 9.79 4.25
N VAL A 486 -25.26 9.86 3.51
CA VAL A 486 -23.94 10.14 4.07
C VAL A 486 -23.88 11.54 4.69
N GLU A 487 -24.59 12.51 4.12
CA GLU A 487 -24.71 13.86 4.69
C GLU A 487 -25.61 13.93 5.94
N SER A 488 -26.47 12.95 6.14
CA SER A 488 -27.39 12.94 7.29
C SER A 488 -26.67 12.71 8.63
N ASP A 489 -27.35 13.00 9.72
CA ASP A 489 -26.89 12.75 11.10
C ASP A 489 -26.85 11.25 11.44
N ASP A 490 -27.51 10.40 10.64
CA ASP A 490 -27.50 8.95 10.83
C ASP A 490 -26.14 8.30 10.43
N CYS A 491 -25.36 8.98 9.59
CA CYS A 491 -24.03 8.55 9.21
C CYS A 491 -22.98 9.32 10.03
N PRO A 492 -22.25 8.69 10.96
CA PRO A 492 -21.28 9.38 11.80
C PRO A 492 -20.05 9.83 11.00
N THR A 493 -19.37 10.86 11.50
CA THR A 493 -18.02 11.19 11.02
C THR A 493 -17.07 10.02 11.26
N HIS A 494 -15.97 9.96 10.52
CA HIS A 494 -14.95 8.91 10.72
C HIS A 494 -14.45 8.90 12.18
N TYR A 495 -14.21 10.08 12.76
CA TYR A 495 -13.82 10.20 14.16
C TYR A 495 -14.89 9.65 15.11
N GLU A 496 -16.16 10.06 14.96
CA GLU A 496 -17.26 9.57 15.80
C GLU A 496 -17.44 8.05 15.69
N TYR A 497 -17.35 7.51 14.46
CA TYR A 497 -17.43 6.07 14.26
C TYR A 497 -16.32 5.33 15.02
N LEU A 498 -15.08 5.77 14.91
CA LEU A 498 -13.95 5.19 15.64
C LEU A 498 -14.15 5.30 17.15
N ARG A 499 -14.49 6.50 17.64
CA ARG A 499 -14.73 6.74 19.07
C ARG A 499 -15.77 5.78 19.64
N ASP A 500 -16.93 5.69 18.98
CA ASP A 500 -18.10 5.02 19.55
C ASP A 500 -18.09 3.50 19.33
N TYR A 501 -17.51 3.03 18.25
CA TYR A 501 -17.57 1.60 17.89
C TYR A 501 -16.25 0.84 18.08
N ILE A 502 -15.12 1.53 18.11
CA ILE A 502 -13.79 0.89 18.17
C ILE A 502 -13.08 1.23 19.48
N TYR A 503 -13.05 2.51 19.88
CA TYR A 503 -12.30 2.98 21.03
C TYR A 503 -13.15 3.11 22.33
N GLY A 504 -14.38 2.57 22.33
CA GLY A 504 -15.17 2.39 23.55
C GLY A 504 -15.84 3.66 24.12
N GLY A 505 -15.97 4.73 23.31
CA GLY A 505 -16.61 5.97 23.73
C GLY A 505 -15.75 6.85 24.65
N ASP A 506 -16.37 7.83 25.28
CA ASP A 506 -15.66 8.84 26.09
C ASP A 506 -15.01 8.30 27.37
N GLU A 507 -15.42 7.15 27.87
CA GLU A 507 -14.88 6.55 29.13
C GLU A 507 -13.43 6.05 29.00
N LEU A 508 -13.00 5.65 27.81
CA LEU A 508 -11.62 5.22 27.56
C LEU A 508 -10.64 6.36 27.20
N ARG A 509 -11.14 7.59 27.06
CA ARG A 509 -10.29 8.76 26.75
C ARG A 509 -9.24 9.07 27.79
N ALA A 510 -9.47 8.76 29.04
CA ALA A 510 -8.58 9.11 30.16
C ALA A 510 -7.32 8.21 30.24
N GLU A 511 -7.35 7.03 29.62
CA GLU A 511 -6.24 6.05 29.71
C GLU A 511 -5.32 6.03 28.47
N LEU A 512 -5.73 6.67 27.35
CA LEU A 512 -5.03 6.60 26.06
C LEU A 512 -4.37 7.92 25.62
N ILE A 513 -4.47 8.98 26.43
CA ILE A 513 -3.73 10.23 26.33
C ILE A 513 -2.56 10.19 27.30
#